data_3e2c546c0e8cbc5fb1f72f33c6065f38
#
_entry.id   3e2c546c0e8cbc5fb1f72f33c6065f38
#
_cell.length_a   1.000
_cell.length_b   1.000
_cell.length_c   1.000
_cell.angle_alpha   90.00
_cell.angle_beta   90.00
_cell.angle_gamma   90.00
#
_symmetry.space_group_name_H-M   'P 1'
#
loop_
_entity.id
_entity.type
_entity.pdbx_description
1 polymer ?
#
loop_
_entity_poly.entity_id
_entity_poly.type
_entity_poly.pdbx_seq_one_letter_code
_entity_poly.pdbx_strand_id
1 'polypeptide(L)'
;YPKQKMCIMILDDSDDNTTEQIAELVENYKGKGFDISHVRRGTRQGYKAGALKYAMKYTKSEFVAIFDADFIPPKWYLKKAIPYFAKPNIGFVQCRWGHVNENYSALTQAQALSLDFHFLVEQRAKSNSHLFMNFNGTAGIWRKECIEDSGGWHTATLVEDLDLSYRAQMKGWKCLFIPDIVVNAELPVQMNGAKRQQFRWAKGSIQCAIKLLGGILLKRKIAIDAKLQAF
;
A
#
# COMPACT_ATOMS: atom_id res chain seq x y z
N TYR A 1 -7.61 12.34 13.92
CA TYR A 1 -7.83 13.23 12.77
C TYR A 1 -9.29 13.71 12.79
N PRO A 2 -9.61 14.94 12.34
CA PRO A 2 -10.98 15.44 12.36
C PRO A 2 -11.91 14.58 11.49
N LYS A 3 -13.05 14.14 12.04
CA LYS A 3 -14.01 13.27 11.35
C LYS A 3 -14.51 13.88 10.04
N GLN A 4 -14.74 15.22 10.02
CA GLN A 4 -15.25 15.96 8.87
C GLN A 4 -14.27 16.01 7.68
N LYS A 5 -12.99 15.66 7.92
CA LYS A 5 -11.93 15.62 6.91
C LYS A 5 -11.53 14.19 6.53
N MET A 6 -12.33 13.20 6.90
CA MET A 6 -12.02 11.78 6.71
C MET A 6 -13.26 11.03 6.24
N CYS A 7 -13.12 10.32 5.13
CA CYS A 7 -14.08 9.34 4.65
C CYS A 7 -13.43 7.95 4.74
N ILE A 8 -14.14 6.97 5.25
CA ILE A 8 -13.66 5.59 5.40
C ILE A 8 -14.45 4.71 4.45
N MET A 9 -13.75 3.96 3.61
CA MET A 9 -14.34 2.95 2.73
C MET A 9 -13.84 1.57 3.13
N ILE A 10 -14.72 0.68 3.56
CA ILE A 10 -14.37 -0.73 3.79
C ILE A 10 -14.69 -1.47 2.50
N LEU A 11 -13.62 -1.90 1.81
CA LEU A 11 -13.72 -2.63 0.55
C LEU A 11 -13.83 -4.13 0.86
N ASP A 12 -15.00 -4.69 0.61
CA ASP A 12 -15.35 -6.05 0.99
C ASP A 12 -15.73 -6.91 -0.21
N ASP A 13 -14.94 -7.94 -0.45
CA ASP A 13 -15.21 -8.99 -1.44
C ASP A 13 -15.49 -10.35 -0.75
N SER A 14 -15.83 -10.36 0.55
CA SER A 14 -16.11 -11.59 1.31
C SER A 14 -17.37 -12.29 0.82
N ASP A 15 -17.41 -13.59 0.95
CA ASP A 15 -18.52 -14.48 0.59
C ASP A 15 -19.03 -15.29 1.81
N ASP A 16 -18.63 -14.89 3.01
CA ASP A 16 -18.99 -15.47 4.30
C ASP A 16 -19.67 -14.42 5.21
N ASN A 17 -19.85 -14.75 6.50
CA ASN A 17 -20.47 -13.88 7.51
C ASN A 17 -19.66 -12.59 7.82
N THR A 18 -18.46 -12.44 7.31
CA THR A 18 -17.66 -11.20 7.43
C THR A 18 -18.43 -10.00 6.89
N THR A 19 -19.19 -10.19 5.81
CA THR A 19 -20.03 -9.14 5.20
C THR A 19 -21.05 -8.57 6.17
N GLU A 20 -21.74 -9.43 6.93
CA GLU A 20 -22.75 -9.01 7.89
C GLU A 20 -22.11 -8.27 9.07
N GLN A 21 -20.99 -8.79 9.58
CA GLN A 21 -20.23 -8.15 10.66
C GLN A 21 -19.73 -6.74 10.25
N ILE A 22 -19.27 -6.59 9.01
CA ILE A 22 -18.84 -5.29 8.48
C ILE A 22 -20.05 -4.35 8.38
N ALA A 23 -21.19 -4.81 7.90
CA ALA A 23 -22.40 -3.99 7.77
C ALA A 23 -22.85 -3.44 9.14
N GLU A 24 -22.92 -4.27 10.16
CA GLU A 24 -23.24 -3.85 11.54
C GLU A 24 -22.24 -2.83 12.09
N LEU A 25 -20.95 -3.08 11.87
CA LEU A 25 -19.89 -2.17 12.31
C LEU A 25 -19.99 -0.81 11.62
N VAL A 26 -20.26 -0.79 10.32
CA VAL A 26 -20.43 0.45 9.55
C VAL A 26 -21.61 1.26 10.08
N GLU A 27 -22.76 0.63 10.33
CA GLU A 27 -23.93 1.33 10.87
C GLU A 27 -23.66 1.91 12.28
N ASN A 28 -22.97 1.14 13.14
CA ASN A 28 -22.56 1.64 14.46
C ASN A 28 -21.66 2.89 14.36
N TYR A 29 -20.68 2.90 13.44
CA TYR A 29 -19.77 4.03 13.29
C TYR A 29 -20.43 5.22 12.58
N LYS A 30 -21.38 5.00 11.66
CA LYS A 30 -22.23 6.07 11.12
C LYS A 30 -23.02 6.76 12.22
N GLY A 31 -23.64 5.98 13.13
CA GLY A 31 -24.34 6.50 14.32
C GLY A 31 -23.45 7.34 15.23
N LYS A 32 -22.13 7.10 15.23
CA LYS A 32 -21.13 7.92 15.94
C LYS A 32 -20.63 9.14 15.15
N GLY A 33 -21.23 9.42 14.00
CA GLY A 33 -20.92 10.57 13.15
C GLY A 33 -19.65 10.44 12.31
N PHE A 34 -19.25 9.21 11.95
CA PHE A 34 -18.19 8.97 10.95
C PHE A 34 -18.79 8.90 9.55
N ASP A 35 -18.09 9.48 8.57
CA ASP A 35 -18.34 9.23 7.15
C ASP A 35 -17.65 7.89 6.80
N ILE A 36 -18.43 6.82 6.89
CA ILE A 36 -17.95 5.45 6.65
C ILE A 36 -18.92 4.70 5.75
N SER A 37 -18.39 3.94 4.81
CA SER A 37 -19.18 3.16 3.86
C SER A 37 -18.65 1.74 3.71
N HIS A 38 -19.57 0.78 3.56
CA HIS A 38 -19.32 -0.58 3.15
C HIS A 38 -19.44 -0.66 1.63
N VAL A 39 -18.32 -0.93 0.95
CA VAL A 39 -18.24 -0.94 -0.52
C VAL A 39 -18.09 -2.37 -1.00
N ARG A 40 -19.17 -2.87 -1.62
CA ARG A 40 -19.20 -4.18 -2.28
C ARG A 40 -19.39 -4.01 -3.78
N ARG A 41 -18.74 -4.84 -4.56
CA ARG A 41 -18.77 -4.76 -6.04
C ARG A 41 -19.34 -6.00 -6.71
N GLY A 42 -19.80 -7.01 -5.94
CA GLY A 42 -20.41 -8.25 -6.44
C GLY A 42 -19.48 -9.16 -7.25
N THR A 43 -18.19 -8.88 -7.25
CA THR A 43 -17.17 -9.65 -7.97
C THR A 43 -15.82 -9.54 -7.31
N ARG A 44 -15.00 -10.59 -7.38
CA ARG A 44 -13.60 -10.58 -6.93
C ARG A 44 -12.61 -10.31 -8.08
N GLN A 45 -13.09 -9.90 -9.26
CA GLN A 45 -12.23 -9.68 -10.43
C GLN A 45 -11.14 -8.66 -10.12
N GLY A 46 -9.89 -9.05 -10.39
CA GLY A 46 -8.70 -8.24 -10.12
C GLY A 46 -8.37 -8.10 -8.64
N TYR A 47 -9.01 -8.85 -7.75
CA TYR A 47 -8.73 -8.90 -6.32
C TYR A 47 -8.58 -7.49 -5.70
N LYS A 48 -7.56 -7.24 -4.88
CA LYS A 48 -7.29 -5.96 -4.23
C LYS A 48 -7.15 -4.80 -5.24
N ALA A 49 -6.41 -4.99 -6.33
CA ALA A 49 -6.28 -3.99 -7.39
C ALA A 49 -7.63 -3.57 -7.97
N GLY A 50 -8.49 -4.57 -8.23
CA GLY A 50 -9.85 -4.34 -8.71
C GLY A 50 -10.72 -3.60 -7.68
N ALA A 51 -10.63 -3.93 -6.40
CA ALA A 51 -11.36 -3.27 -5.32
C ALA A 51 -10.91 -1.81 -5.17
N LEU A 52 -9.61 -1.54 -5.14
CA LEU A 52 -9.05 -0.19 -5.08
C LEU A 52 -9.47 0.64 -6.31
N LYS A 53 -9.36 0.06 -7.52
CA LYS A 53 -9.81 0.72 -8.75
C LYS A 53 -11.30 1.06 -8.71
N TYR A 54 -12.13 0.19 -8.16
CA TYR A 54 -13.56 0.43 -8.01
C TYR A 54 -13.84 1.56 -7.01
N ALA A 55 -13.19 1.56 -5.85
CA ALA A 55 -13.34 2.57 -4.81
C ALA A 55 -12.94 3.98 -5.29
N MET A 56 -11.95 4.09 -6.18
CA MET A 56 -11.53 5.38 -6.73
C MET A 56 -12.66 6.15 -7.43
N LYS A 57 -13.66 5.47 -7.96
CA LYS A 57 -14.84 6.12 -8.60
C LYS A 57 -15.64 6.97 -7.61
N TYR A 58 -15.60 6.63 -6.34
CA TYR A 58 -16.35 7.29 -5.26
C TYR A 58 -15.46 8.20 -4.39
N THR A 59 -14.14 8.12 -4.58
CA THR A 59 -13.17 8.86 -3.77
C THR A 59 -13.13 10.33 -4.18
N LYS A 60 -13.53 11.23 -3.26
CA LYS A 60 -13.47 12.69 -3.43
C LYS A 60 -12.28 13.32 -2.71
N SER A 61 -11.60 12.59 -1.85
CA SER A 61 -10.50 13.07 -1.02
C SER A 61 -9.23 13.32 -1.85
N GLU A 62 -8.43 14.29 -1.45
CA GLU A 62 -7.12 14.59 -2.06
C GLU A 62 -6.10 13.48 -1.81
N PHE A 63 -6.20 12.81 -0.65
CA PHE A 63 -5.29 11.75 -0.24
C PHE A 63 -6.05 10.46 0.02
N VAL A 64 -5.41 9.33 -0.29
CA VAL A 64 -5.93 7.97 -0.11
C VAL A 64 -4.98 7.18 0.77
N ALA A 65 -5.36 6.92 2.02
CA ALA A 65 -4.63 6.02 2.92
C ALA A 65 -5.13 4.59 2.72
N ILE A 66 -4.22 3.63 2.63
CA ILE A 66 -4.54 2.23 2.37
C ILE A 66 -4.07 1.36 3.54
N PHE A 67 -5.00 0.56 4.05
CA PHE A 67 -4.72 -0.43 5.09
C PHE A 67 -5.36 -1.76 4.71
N ASP A 68 -4.58 -2.83 4.81
CA ASP A 68 -5.12 -4.19 4.80
C ASP A 68 -5.81 -4.47 6.13
N ALA A 69 -6.72 -5.45 6.17
CA ALA A 69 -7.59 -5.71 7.31
C ALA A 69 -6.84 -6.12 8.59
N ASP A 70 -5.62 -6.62 8.46
CA ASP A 70 -4.73 -7.04 9.54
C ASP A 70 -3.79 -5.92 10.05
N PHE A 71 -3.87 -4.71 9.46
CA PHE A 71 -3.06 -3.56 9.87
C PHE A 71 -3.78 -2.68 10.90
N ILE A 72 -3.07 -2.28 11.94
CA ILE A 72 -3.57 -1.48 13.06
C ILE A 72 -2.91 -0.11 13.07
N PRO A 73 -3.44 0.89 12.32
CA PRO A 73 -2.87 2.22 12.31
C PRO A 73 -3.05 2.92 13.67
N PRO A 74 -2.01 3.57 14.20
CA PRO A 74 -2.15 4.34 15.43
C PRO A 74 -3.06 5.57 15.22
N LYS A 75 -3.77 5.98 16.26
CA LYS A 75 -4.76 7.10 16.21
C LYS A 75 -4.19 8.41 15.65
N TRP A 76 -2.90 8.62 15.77
CA TRP A 76 -2.20 9.81 15.30
C TRP A 76 -1.65 9.67 13.87
N TYR A 77 -1.81 8.52 13.21
CA TYR A 77 -1.22 8.18 11.91
C TYR A 77 -1.40 9.28 10.86
N LEU A 78 -2.64 9.61 10.53
CA LEU A 78 -2.93 10.64 9.52
C LEU A 78 -2.39 12.02 9.91
N LYS A 79 -2.44 12.37 11.22
CA LYS A 79 -1.92 13.64 11.72
C LYS A 79 -0.42 13.79 11.48
N LYS A 80 0.34 12.70 11.59
CA LYS A 80 1.78 12.69 11.35
C LYS A 80 2.16 12.48 9.88
N ALA A 81 1.39 11.71 9.12
CA ALA A 81 1.76 11.33 7.76
C ALA A 81 1.34 12.36 6.69
N ILE A 82 0.18 13.01 6.82
CA ILE A 82 -0.32 14.00 5.85
C ILE A 82 0.63 15.19 5.64
N PRO A 83 1.30 15.77 6.67
CA PRO A 83 2.21 16.89 6.47
C PRO A 83 3.37 16.63 5.49
N TYR A 84 3.75 15.38 5.24
CA TYR A 84 4.78 15.05 4.26
C TYR A 84 4.37 15.38 2.81
N PHE A 85 3.07 15.58 2.55
CA PHE A 85 2.55 15.99 1.26
C PHE A 85 2.55 17.51 1.02
N ALA A 86 3.20 18.30 1.88
CA ALA A 86 3.31 19.76 1.72
C ALA A 86 3.92 20.16 0.36
N LYS A 87 4.81 19.34 -0.21
CA LYS A 87 5.32 19.52 -1.58
C LYS A 87 4.35 18.86 -2.57
N PRO A 88 3.90 19.57 -3.62
CA PRO A 88 2.89 19.05 -4.55
C PRO A 88 3.38 17.87 -5.39
N ASN A 89 4.68 17.70 -5.57
CA ASN A 89 5.27 16.62 -6.33
C ASN A 89 5.47 15.31 -5.54
N ILE A 90 5.07 15.26 -4.25
CA ILE A 90 5.06 13.99 -3.48
C ILE A 90 3.82 13.20 -3.86
N GLY A 91 4.04 12.05 -4.50
CA GLY A 91 2.99 11.16 -4.99
C GLY A 91 2.51 10.18 -3.94
N PHE A 92 3.43 9.59 -3.18
CA PHE A 92 3.07 8.72 -2.07
C PHE A 92 4.08 8.74 -0.93
N VAL A 93 3.57 8.36 0.24
CA VAL A 93 4.34 8.14 1.47
C VAL A 93 4.13 6.70 1.92
N GLN A 94 5.21 5.95 2.09
CA GLN A 94 5.21 4.61 2.68
C GLN A 94 5.67 4.70 4.13
N CYS A 95 4.90 4.15 5.05
CA CYS A 95 5.27 4.02 6.44
C CYS A 95 5.82 2.61 6.74
N ARG A 96 6.53 2.47 7.84
CA ARG A 96 7.13 1.20 8.25
C ARG A 96 6.07 0.24 8.78
N TRP A 97 6.21 -1.04 8.44
CA TRP A 97 5.46 -2.11 9.07
C TRP A 97 6.11 -2.50 10.39
N GLY A 98 5.28 -2.74 11.41
CA GLY A 98 5.66 -3.38 12.64
C GLY A 98 4.92 -4.71 12.79
N HIS A 99 5.24 -5.49 13.82
CA HIS A 99 4.79 -6.86 13.96
C HIS A 99 4.18 -7.08 15.35
N VAL A 100 2.90 -7.48 15.43
CA VAL A 100 2.21 -7.72 16.71
C VAL A 100 2.54 -9.08 17.31
N ASN A 101 2.90 -10.05 16.46
CA ASN A 101 3.13 -11.46 16.84
C ASN A 101 4.58 -11.93 16.54
N GLU A 102 5.54 -11.01 16.52
CA GLU A 102 6.96 -11.31 16.25
C GLU A 102 7.48 -12.47 17.12
N ASN A 103 7.19 -12.44 18.42
CA ASN A 103 7.70 -13.40 19.39
C ASN A 103 6.87 -14.72 19.48
N TYR A 104 5.94 -14.94 18.55
CA TYR A 104 5.09 -16.14 18.57
C TYR A 104 5.87 -17.42 18.25
N SER A 105 6.83 -17.37 17.31
CA SER A 105 7.63 -18.53 16.89
C SER A 105 8.92 -18.11 16.19
N ALA A 106 9.85 -19.05 16.00
CA ALA A 106 11.05 -18.82 15.18
C ALA A 106 10.70 -18.42 13.73
N LEU A 107 9.59 -18.92 13.19
CA LEU A 107 9.09 -18.53 11.86
C LEU A 107 8.69 -17.06 11.82
N THR A 108 7.95 -16.57 12.82
CA THR A 108 7.53 -15.16 12.88
C THR A 108 8.73 -14.24 13.15
N GLN A 109 9.68 -14.63 13.98
CA GLN A 109 10.92 -13.88 14.20
C GLN A 109 11.74 -13.74 12.90
N ALA A 110 11.91 -14.82 12.15
CA ALA A 110 12.61 -14.78 10.87
C ALA A 110 11.92 -13.88 9.83
N GLN A 111 10.58 -13.90 9.78
CA GLN A 111 9.80 -13.01 8.92
C GLN A 111 9.94 -11.54 9.35
N ALA A 112 9.85 -11.26 10.66
CA ALA A 112 10.03 -9.92 11.21
C ALA A 112 11.41 -9.37 10.84
N LEU A 113 12.48 -10.13 11.05
CA LEU A 113 13.84 -9.74 10.70
C LEU A 113 13.97 -9.42 9.20
N SER A 114 13.40 -10.25 8.32
CA SER A 114 13.42 -10.03 6.88
C SER A 114 12.70 -8.74 6.47
N LEU A 115 11.52 -8.49 7.05
CA LEU A 115 10.75 -7.26 6.79
C LEU A 115 11.43 -6.02 7.37
N ASP A 116 12.01 -6.11 8.55
CA ASP A 116 12.77 -5.02 9.14
C ASP A 116 14.00 -4.66 8.30
N PHE A 117 14.70 -5.65 7.73
CA PHE A 117 15.77 -5.40 6.76
C PHE A 117 15.24 -4.63 5.54
N HIS A 118 14.13 -5.10 4.96
CA HIS A 118 13.49 -4.44 3.82
C HIS A 118 13.15 -2.97 4.14
N PHE A 119 12.50 -2.69 5.28
CA PHE A 119 12.08 -1.33 5.62
C PHE A 119 13.23 -0.45 6.11
N LEU A 120 14.02 -0.93 7.06
CA LEU A 120 15.05 -0.08 7.73
C LEU A 120 16.32 0.08 6.91
N VAL A 121 16.62 -0.87 6.02
CA VAL A 121 17.81 -0.82 5.17
C VAL A 121 17.41 -0.45 3.74
N GLU A 122 16.69 -1.31 3.04
CA GLU A 122 16.42 -1.11 1.60
C GLU A 122 15.53 0.10 1.32
N GLN A 123 14.34 0.18 1.90
CA GLN A 123 13.41 1.30 1.64
C GLN A 123 14.00 2.64 2.09
N ARG A 124 14.71 2.64 3.20
CA ARG A 124 15.39 3.83 3.68
C ARG A 124 16.50 4.28 2.74
N ALA A 125 17.32 3.35 2.25
CA ALA A 125 18.37 3.65 1.27
C ALA A 125 17.77 4.15 -0.04
N LYS A 126 16.75 3.47 -0.58
CA LYS A 126 16.06 3.86 -1.81
C LYS A 126 15.45 5.26 -1.72
N SER A 127 14.76 5.55 -0.61
CA SER A 127 14.15 6.87 -0.37
C SER A 127 15.18 7.99 -0.30
N ASN A 128 16.28 7.79 0.43
CA ASN A 128 17.33 8.80 0.63
C ASN A 128 18.17 9.04 -0.63
N SER A 129 18.36 8.01 -1.46
CA SER A 129 19.14 8.08 -2.70
C SER A 129 18.29 8.38 -3.94
N HIS A 130 17.00 8.66 -3.78
CA HIS A 130 16.06 8.93 -4.88
C HIS A 130 15.98 7.80 -5.93
N LEU A 131 16.20 6.57 -5.48
CA LEU A 131 16.05 5.36 -6.29
C LEU A 131 14.58 4.95 -6.38
N PHE A 132 14.27 3.97 -7.23
CA PHE A 132 12.91 3.45 -7.31
C PHE A 132 12.51 2.79 -5.98
N MET A 133 11.50 3.36 -5.35
CA MET A 133 10.97 2.91 -4.06
C MET A 133 9.65 2.17 -4.27
N ASN A 134 9.44 1.11 -3.51
CA ASN A 134 8.20 0.36 -3.55
C ASN A 134 7.15 0.99 -2.64
N PHE A 135 5.91 1.10 -3.12
CA PHE A 135 4.77 1.09 -2.23
C PHE A 135 4.45 -0.37 -1.90
N ASN A 136 4.33 -0.70 -0.62
CA ASN A 136 4.19 -2.08 -0.15
C ASN A 136 2.72 -2.52 0.03
N GLY A 137 1.80 -1.88 -0.68
CA GLY A 137 0.39 -2.24 -0.73
C GLY A 137 -0.46 -1.67 0.40
N THR A 138 0.13 -1.38 1.55
CA THR A 138 -0.58 -1.00 2.77
C THR A 138 0.30 -0.11 3.66
N ALA A 139 -0.28 0.43 4.74
CA ALA A 139 0.41 1.33 5.68
C ALA A 139 1.08 2.53 4.97
N GLY A 140 0.40 3.09 4.00
CA GLY A 140 0.88 4.27 3.28
C GLY A 140 -0.24 5.12 2.73
N ILE A 141 0.12 6.27 2.21
CA ILE A 141 -0.81 7.29 1.69
C ILE A 141 -0.39 7.68 0.29
N TRP A 142 -1.35 7.80 -0.60
CA TRP A 142 -1.18 8.31 -1.95
C TRP A 142 -1.85 9.68 -2.11
N ARG A 143 -1.24 10.55 -2.91
CA ARG A 143 -1.97 11.66 -3.52
C ARG A 143 -2.86 11.12 -4.63
N LYS A 144 -4.16 11.44 -4.60
CA LYS A 144 -5.15 10.96 -5.59
C LYS A 144 -4.73 11.33 -7.01
N GLU A 145 -4.30 12.56 -7.23
CA GLU A 145 -3.79 13.03 -8.53
C GLU A 145 -2.65 12.17 -9.06
N CYS A 146 -1.73 11.72 -8.19
CA CYS A 146 -0.64 10.83 -8.58
C CYS A 146 -1.16 9.47 -9.06
N ILE A 147 -2.17 8.90 -8.37
CA ILE A 147 -2.80 7.64 -8.79
C ILE A 147 -3.42 7.81 -10.18
N GLU A 148 -4.20 8.87 -10.38
CA GLU A 148 -4.92 9.15 -11.63
C GLU A 148 -3.95 9.43 -12.79
N ASP A 149 -2.98 10.31 -12.58
CA ASP A 149 -1.94 10.60 -13.56
C ASP A 149 -1.15 9.33 -13.94
N SER A 150 -0.85 8.47 -12.99
CA SER A 150 -0.13 7.21 -13.23
C SER A 150 -0.98 6.11 -13.88
N GLY A 151 -2.25 6.38 -14.22
CA GLY A 151 -3.17 5.45 -14.89
C GLY A 151 -3.93 4.52 -13.94
N GLY A 152 -3.91 4.78 -12.64
CA GLY A 152 -4.64 4.01 -11.63
C GLY A 152 -4.08 2.60 -11.37
N TRP A 153 -4.82 1.81 -10.60
CA TRP A 153 -4.45 0.42 -10.34
C TRP A 153 -4.70 -0.47 -11.54
N HIS A 154 -3.69 -1.27 -11.91
CA HIS A 154 -3.78 -2.30 -12.94
C HIS A 154 -3.91 -3.69 -12.29
N THR A 155 -4.67 -4.57 -12.94
CA THR A 155 -4.91 -5.95 -12.49
C THR A 155 -4.03 -6.98 -13.23
N ALA A 156 -3.07 -6.51 -14.02
CA ALA A 156 -2.22 -7.36 -14.85
C ALA A 156 -1.04 -8.01 -14.11
N THR A 157 -0.76 -7.57 -12.88
CA THR A 157 0.31 -8.10 -12.04
C THR A 157 -0.25 -8.47 -10.66
N LEU A 158 0.41 -9.41 -9.98
CA LEU A 158 0.02 -9.84 -8.63
C LEU A 158 0.40 -8.85 -7.53
N VAL A 159 1.18 -7.82 -7.87
CA VAL A 159 1.65 -6.76 -6.97
C VAL A 159 1.32 -5.40 -7.62
N GLU A 160 0.07 -5.05 -7.52
CA GLU A 160 -0.50 -3.81 -8.08
C GLU A 160 0.13 -2.55 -7.52
N ASP A 161 0.63 -2.64 -6.31
CA ASP A 161 1.30 -1.61 -5.54
C ASP A 161 2.68 -1.27 -6.12
N LEU A 162 3.50 -2.27 -6.38
CA LEU A 162 4.80 -2.12 -7.04
C LEU A 162 4.61 -1.54 -8.46
N ASP A 163 3.66 -2.08 -9.22
CA ASP A 163 3.35 -1.61 -10.57
C ASP A 163 2.97 -0.12 -10.59
N LEU A 164 2.07 0.30 -9.71
CA LEU A 164 1.64 1.70 -9.64
C LEU A 164 2.78 2.61 -9.13
N SER A 165 3.52 2.17 -8.10
CA SER A 165 4.61 2.98 -7.54
C SER A 165 5.71 3.26 -8.56
N TYR A 166 6.04 2.29 -9.41
CA TYR A 166 7.05 2.48 -10.46
C TYR A 166 6.52 3.36 -11.60
N ARG A 167 5.26 3.18 -12.02
CA ARG A 167 4.66 4.06 -13.04
C ARG A 167 4.60 5.52 -12.58
N ALA A 168 4.30 5.76 -11.30
CA ALA A 168 4.31 7.09 -10.70
C ALA A 168 5.71 7.72 -10.76
N GLN A 169 6.73 6.99 -10.34
CA GLN A 169 8.12 7.47 -10.35
C GLN A 169 8.65 7.68 -11.77
N MET A 170 8.27 6.82 -12.72
CA MET A 170 8.55 7.04 -14.13
C MET A 170 7.95 8.35 -14.66
N LYS A 171 6.87 8.84 -14.11
CA LYS A 171 6.26 10.13 -14.44
C LYS A 171 6.89 11.32 -13.72
N GLY A 172 7.78 11.07 -12.77
CA GLY A 172 8.52 12.10 -12.03
C GLY A 172 7.94 12.40 -10.65
N TRP A 173 6.90 11.66 -10.21
CA TRP A 173 6.41 11.75 -8.85
C TRP A 173 7.49 11.30 -7.86
N LYS A 174 7.64 12.04 -6.79
CA LYS A 174 8.55 11.68 -5.69
C LYS A 174 7.82 10.85 -4.64
N CYS A 175 8.57 9.99 -3.99
CA CYS A 175 8.09 9.08 -2.95
C CYS A 175 8.91 9.27 -1.69
N LEU A 176 8.31 9.05 -0.54
CA LEU A 176 8.99 9.15 0.74
C LEU A 176 8.75 7.89 1.56
N PHE A 177 9.79 7.41 2.21
CA PHE A 177 9.69 6.40 3.25
C PHE A 177 9.85 7.05 4.63
N ILE A 178 8.91 6.77 5.54
CA ILE A 178 8.88 7.35 6.88
C ILE A 178 9.04 6.24 7.92
N PRO A 179 10.27 5.97 8.38
CA PRO A 179 10.56 4.88 9.31
C PRO A 179 9.95 5.08 10.71
N ASP A 180 9.74 6.33 11.12
CA ASP A 180 9.26 6.67 12.46
C ASP A 180 7.75 6.51 12.65
N ILE A 181 7.01 6.34 11.54
CA ILE A 181 5.58 6.01 11.58
C ILE A 181 5.44 4.52 11.39
N VAL A 182 5.21 3.80 12.48
CA VAL A 182 5.06 2.34 12.47
C VAL A 182 3.59 1.97 12.51
N VAL A 183 3.20 1.05 11.62
CA VAL A 183 1.86 0.45 11.59
C VAL A 183 2.01 -1.05 11.78
N ASN A 184 1.48 -1.55 12.87
CA ASN A 184 1.62 -2.96 13.24
C ASN A 184 0.63 -3.84 12.47
N ALA A 185 1.08 -5.04 12.12
CA ALA A 185 0.29 -6.09 11.47
C ALA A 185 0.67 -7.48 11.97
N GLU A 186 -0.13 -8.48 11.63
CA GLU A 186 0.19 -9.87 11.92
C GLU A 186 1.10 -10.48 10.85
N LEU A 187 2.03 -11.32 11.31
CA LEU A 187 2.84 -12.18 10.46
C LEU A 187 2.19 -13.56 10.31
N PRO A 188 2.24 -14.19 9.14
CA PRO A 188 1.79 -15.56 8.97
C PRO A 188 2.44 -16.52 9.96
N VAL A 189 1.61 -17.16 10.81
CA VAL A 189 2.08 -18.11 11.83
C VAL A 189 2.34 -19.52 11.28
N GLN A 190 1.85 -19.82 10.07
CA GLN A 190 2.01 -21.10 9.41
C GLN A 190 2.95 -20.99 8.21
N MET A 191 3.86 -21.95 8.07
CA MET A 191 4.83 -22.02 6.96
C MET A 191 4.15 -21.96 5.58
N ASN A 192 3.01 -22.63 5.40
CA ASN A 192 2.29 -22.63 4.13
C ASN A 192 1.71 -21.23 3.79
N GLY A 193 1.30 -20.46 4.79
CA GLY A 193 0.89 -19.07 4.61
C GLY A 193 2.05 -18.19 4.18
N ALA A 194 3.17 -18.28 4.91
CA ALA A 194 4.39 -17.54 4.59
C ALA A 194 4.92 -17.86 3.18
N LYS A 195 5.00 -19.16 2.80
CA LYS A 195 5.41 -19.56 1.45
C LYS A 195 4.50 -19.00 0.35
N ARG A 196 3.18 -19.03 0.53
CA ARG A 196 2.22 -18.48 -0.45
C ARG A 196 2.39 -16.97 -0.59
N GLN A 197 2.62 -16.26 0.51
CA GLN A 197 2.86 -14.81 0.50
C GLN A 197 4.16 -14.49 -0.26
N GLN A 198 5.28 -15.15 0.07
CA GLN A 198 6.58 -14.97 -0.59
C GLN A 198 6.53 -15.33 -2.08
N PHE A 199 5.86 -16.42 -2.45
CA PHE A 199 5.65 -16.79 -3.85
C PHE A 199 4.89 -15.70 -4.62
N ARG A 200 3.83 -15.15 -4.04
CA ARG A 200 3.05 -14.06 -4.66
C ARG A 200 3.91 -12.82 -4.89
N TRP A 201 4.71 -12.44 -3.91
CA TRP A 201 5.60 -11.28 -4.02
C TRP A 201 6.68 -11.49 -5.09
N ALA A 202 7.39 -12.61 -5.05
CA ALA A 202 8.42 -12.93 -6.03
C ALA A 202 7.87 -13.00 -7.46
N LYS A 203 6.76 -13.73 -7.66
CA LYS A 203 6.11 -13.84 -8.98
C LYS A 203 5.63 -12.47 -9.46
N GLY A 204 5.01 -11.68 -8.59
CA GLY A 204 4.51 -10.35 -8.91
C GLY A 204 5.62 -9.38 -9.27
N SER A 205 6.75 -9.41 -8.56
CA SER A 205 7.93 -8.58 -8.88
C SER A 205 8.48 -8.90 -10.27
N ILE A 206 8.59 -10.19 -10.62
CA ILE A 206 9.02 -10.61 -11.97
C ILE A 206 8.02 -10.13 -13.04
N GLN A 207 6.72 -10.21 -12.77
CA GLN A 207 5.70 -9.68 -13.70
C GLN A 207 5.85 -8.17 -13.91
N CYS A 208 6.10 -7.41 -12.84
CA CYS A 208 6.36 -5.98 -12.93
C CYS A 208 7.65 -5.68 -13.69
N ALA A 209 8.72 -6.44 -13.46
CA ALA A 209 9.97 -6.30 -14.19
C ALA A 209 9.76 -6.48 -15.70
N ILE A 210 9.13 -7.58 -16.10
CA ILE A 210 8.83 -7.85 -17.53
C ILE A 210 8.00 -6.71 -18.13
N LYS A 211 7.01 -6.18 -17.39
CA LYS A 211 6.11 -5.13 -17.87
C LYS A 211 6.79 -3.77 -17.99
N LEU A 212 7.64 -3.40 -17.04
CA LEU A 212 8.08 -2.00 -16.86
C LEU A 212 9.55 -1.77 -17.24
N LEU A 213 10.41 -2.80 -17.22
CA LEU A 213 11.86 -2.64 -17.40
C LEU A 213 12.21 -1.94 -18.71
N GLY A 214 11.61 -2.34 -19.82
CA GLY A 214 11.85 -1.68 -21.13
C GLY A 214 11.54 -0.19 -21.10
N GLY A 215 10.42 0.19 -20.49
CA GLY A 215 10.02 1.60 -20.32
C GLY A 215 10.97 2.39 -19.42
N ILE A 216 11.49 1.77 -18.36
CA ILE A 216 12.45 2.40 -17.44
C ILE A 216 13.79 2.62 -18.15
N LEU A 217 14.30 1.60 -18.84
CA LEU A 217 15.59 1.69 -19.53
C LEU A 217 15.61 2.75 -20.64
N LEU A 218 14.51 2.86 -21.40
CA LEU A 218 14.39 3.82 -22.50
C LEU A 218 14.16 5.27 -22.04
N LYS A 219 13.75 5.49 -20.79
CA LYS A 219 13.41 6.83 -20.31
C LYS A 219 14.67 7.65 -19.98
N ARG A 220 14.98 8.65 -20.80
CA ARG A 220 16.20 9.48 -20.68
C ARG A 220 16.30 10.28 -19.37
N LYS A 221 15.17 10.65 -18.77
CA LYS A 221 15.13 11.45 -17.54
C LYS A 221 15.41 10.66 -16.25
N ILE A 222 15.48 9.32 -16.32
CA ILE A 222 15.81 8.48 -15.18
C ILE A 222 17.33 8.30 -15.13
N ALA A 223 17.92 8.56 -13.97
CA ALA A 223 19.34 8.39 -13.71
C ALA A 223 19.78 6.92 -13.89
N ILE A 224 21.03 6.68 -14.27
CA ILE A 224 21.52 5.33 -14.59
C ILE A 224 21.50 4.43 -13.37
N ASP A 225 21.90 4.94 -12.21
CA ASP A 225 21.87 4.22 -10.92
C ASP A 225 20.44 3.79 -10.55
N ALA A 226 19.46 4.67 -10.73
CA ALA A 226 18.04 4.33 -10.53
C ALA A 226 17.54 3.26 -11.51
N LYS A 227 18.01 3.27 -12.77
CA LYS A 227 17.67 2.21 -13.74
C LYS A 227 18.26 0.86 -13.35
N LEU A 228 19.54 0.84 -12.91
CA LEU A 228 20.22 -0.38 -12.50
C LEU A 228 19.62 -1.01 -11.23
N GLN A 229 19.06 -0.17 -10.35
CA GLN A 229 18.48 -0.61 -9.07
C GLN A 229 17.01 -1.00 -9.19
N ALA A 230 16.33 -0.62 -10.29
CA ALA A 230 14.87 -0.73 -10.39
C ALA A 230 14.31 -2.17 -10.22
N PHE A 231 15.15 -3.23 -10.47
CA PHE A 231 14.73 -4.63 -10.32
C PHE A 231 15.85 -5.54 -9.82
#